data_a43e0ead041347c588a2f495c6f840e3
#
_entry.id   a43e0ead041347c588a2f495c6f840e3
#
_cell.length_a   1.000
_cell.length_b   1.000
_cell.length_c   1.000
_cell.angle_alpha   90.00
_cell.angle_beta   90.00
_cell.angle_gamma   90.00
#
_symmetry.space_group_name_H-M   'P 1'
#
loop_
_entity.id
_entity.type
_entity.pdbx_description
1 polymer ?
#
loop_
_entity_poly.entity_id
_entity_poly.type
_entity_poly.pdbx_seq_one_letter_code
_entity_poly.pdbx_strand_id
1 'polypeptide(L)'
;LWEGLADGSISVAATDHCSFSLAQKRERGKESVLDCPGGVPGVETRIPLLFSEGVLHGRLTLPRFVDVVSTSPARIMGLASKGRLEPGADADIVVIDPTDGRLIKTRNLHQKADCPPYEGMVVRGWPRHVWLRGEPIIFGRQPSGYAGQGRFVPRTL
;
A
#
# COMPACT_ATOMS: atom_id res chain seq x y z
N LEU A 1 17.29 -4.81 -3.95
CA LEU A 1 15.81 -4.83 -4.03
C LEU A 1 15.28 -3.90 -5.13
N TRP A 2 15.73 -2.64 -5.23
CA TRP A 2 15.28 -1.71 -6.27
C TRP A 2 15.58 -2.21 -7.68
N GLU A 3 16.76 -2.77 -7.90
CA GLU A 3 17.13 -3.40 -9.18
C GLU A 3 16.17 -4.53 -9.54
N GLY A 4 15.91 -5.45 -8.60
CA GLY A 4 14.99 -6.56 -8.83
C GLY A 4 13.53 -6.14 -9.04
N LEU A 5 13.10 -5.01 -8.44
CA LEU A 5 11.82 -4.40 -8.79
C LEU A 5 11.83 -3.80 -10.18
N ALA A 6 12.93 -3.17 -10.60
CA ALA A 6 13.04 -2.51 -11.89
C ALA A 6 13.15 -3.50 -13.06
N ASP A 7 13.95 -4.55 -12.92
CA ASP A 7 14.20 -5.56 -13.96
C ASP A 7 13.13 -6.68 -14.04
N GLY A 8 12.25 -6.77 -13.02
CA GLY A 8 11.16 -7.75 -12.99
C GLY A 8 11.45 -9.02 -12.21
N SER A 9 12.66 -9.24 -11.68
CA SER A 9 12.97 -10.38 -10.83
C SER A 9 12.13 -10.42 -9.56
N ILE A 10 11.69 -9.25 -9.06
CA ILE A 10 10.71 -9.10 -7.99
C ILE A 10 9.40 -8.60 -8.60
N SER A 11 8.41 -9.46 -8.65
CA SER A 11 7.15 -9.18 -9.36
C SER A 11 6.15 -8.33 -8.56
N VAL A 12 6.21 -8.36 -7.23
CA VAL A 12 5.21 -7.73 -6.35
C VAL A 12 5.88 -7.03 -5.17
N ALA A 13 5.38 -5.87 -4.83
CA ALA A 13 5.71 -5.18 -3.59
C ALA A 13 4.51 -5.22 -2.62
N ALA A 14 4.63 -6.01 -1.57
CA ALA A 14 3.62 -6.19 -0.51
C ALA A 14 4.14 -5.66 0.83
N THR A 15 3.35 -5.77 1.90
CA THR A 15 3.72 -5.25 3.23
C THR A 15 3.78 -6.28 4.32
N ASP A 16 3.03 -7.37 4.19
CA ASP A 16 2.77 -8.30 5.30
C ASP A 16 2.40 -7.53 6.59
N HIS A 17 1.44 -6.59 6.45
CA HIS A 17 1.06 -5.64 7.50
C HIS A 17 0.65 -6.35 8.78
N CYS A 18 1.37 -6.08 9.86
CA CYS A 18 1.09 -6.59 11.20
C CYS A 18 0.78 -5.42 12.15
N SER A 19 -0.36 -5.50 12.83
CA SER A 19 -0.92 -4.41 13.64
C SER A 19 -0.57 -4.48 15.14
N PHE A 20 0.53 -5.12 15.51
CA PHE A 20 0.99 -5.15 16.89
C PHE A 20 1.50 -3.77 17.34
N SER A 21 1.17 -3.39 18.58
CA SER A 21 1.73 -2.19 19.19
C SER A 21 3.18 -2.41 19.63
N LEU A 22 3.92 -1.30 19.79
CA LEU A 22 5.28 -1.34 20.33
C LEU A 22 5.32 -1.93 21.75
N ALA A 23 4.30 -1.62 22.55
CA ALA A 23 4.16 -2.20 23.89
C ALA A 23 4.04 -3.72 23.85
N GLN A 24 3.17 -4.27 22.98
CA GLN A 24 3.04 -5.72 22.81
C GLN A 24 4.33 -6.39 22.35
N LYS A 25 5.07 -5.74 21.43
CA LYS A 25 6.36 -6.24 20.96
C LYS A 25 7.40 -6.27 22.08
N ARG A 26 7.49 -5.20 22.86
CA ARG A 26 8.43 -5.09 23.96
C ARG A 26 8.13 -6.06 25.10
N GLU A 27 6.86 -6.19 25.47
CA GLU A 27 6.45 -7.09 26.54
C GLU A 27 6.78 -8.55 26.20
N ARG A 28 6.36 -9.02 25.01
CA ARG A 28 6.58 -10.41 24.59
C ARG A 28 8.02 -10.70 24.20
N GLY A 29 8.72 -9.76 23.57
CA GLY A 29 10.12 -9.91 23.17
C GLY A 29 11.13 -9.58 24.27
N LYS A 30 10.69 -9.39 25.52
CA LYS A 30 11.56 -8.96 26.62
C LYS A 30 12.67 -9.95 26.94
N GLU A 31 12.37 -11.23 26.93
CA GLU A 31 13.30 -12.30 27.28
C GLU A 31 13.84 -13.05 26.06
N SER A 32 13.05 -13.11 24.99
CA SER A 32 13.41 -13.80 23.75
C SER A 32 12.81 -13.13 22.52
N VAL A 33 13.63 -12.96 21.48
CA VAL A 33 13.16 -12.48 20.17
C VAL A 33 12.15 -13.44 19.54
N LEU A 34 12.18 -14.73 19.89
CA LEU A 34 11.26 -15.74 19.37
C LEU A 34 9.82 -15.52 19.87
N ASP A 35 9.65 -14.89 21.02
CA ASP A 35 8.35 -14.56 21.60
C ASP A 35 7.82 -13.19 21.13
N CYS A 36 8.67 -12.41 20.48
CA CYS A 36 8.29 -11.12 19.92
C CYS A 36 7.33 -11.32 18.73
N PRO A 37 6.15 -10.68 18.73
CA PRO A 37 5.27 -10.73 17.57
C PRO A 37 5.97 -10.24 16.29
N GLY A 38 6.03 -11.10 15.27
CA GLY A 38 6.66 -10.81 14.00
C GLY A 38 5.94 -9.71 13.20
N GLY A 39 6.64 -9.16 12.20
CA GLY A 39 6.10 -8.19 11.25
C GLY A 39 6.01 -6.75 11.78
N VAL A 40 5.75 -5.84 10.85
CA VAL A 40 5.64 -4.39 11.09
C VAL A 40 4.43 -3.81 10.34
N PRO A 41 3.86 -2.69 10.80
CA PRO A 41 2.79 -2.02 10.06
C PRO A 41 3.34 -1.30 8.82
N GLY A 42 2.62 -1.34 7.69
CA GLY A 42 3.11 -0.73 6.46
C GLY A 42 2.05 -0.52 5.36
N VAL A 43 0.81 -1.01 5.57
CA VAL A 43 -0.20 -1.01 4.49
C VAL A 43 -0.51 0.38 3.97
N GLU A 44 -0.63 1.38 4.84
CA GLU A 44 -0.99 2.75 4.46
C GLU A 44 0.19 3.50 3.81
N THR A 45 1.42 3.17 4.21
CA THR A 45 2.63 3.85 3.72
C THR A 45 3.23 3.23 2.47
N ARG A 46 2.83 2.01 2.08
CA ARG A 46 3.42 1.28 0.94
C ARG A 46 3.38 2.07 -0.37
N ILE A 47 2.22 2.57 -0.75
CA ILE A 47 2.04 3.30 -2.02
C ILE A 47 2.86 4.59 -2.06
N PRO A 48 2.74 5.52 -1.09
CA PRO A 48 3.54 6.74 -1.12
C PRO A 48 5.04 6.49 -0.99
N LEU A 49 5.49 5.49 -0.24
CA LEU A 49 6.91 5.12 -0.17
C LEU A 49 7.44 4.64 -1.53
N LEU A 50 6.78 3.69 -2.16
CA LEU A 50 7.21 3.16 -3.45
C LEU A 50 7.12 4.22 -4.55
N PHE A 51 6.14 5.11 -4.51
CA PHE A 51 6.05 6.22 -5.46
C PHE A 51 7.16 7.24 -5.23
N SER A 52 7.33 7.71 -4.00
CA SER A 52 8.37 8.69 -3.64
C SER A 52 9.77 8.16 -3.93
N GLU A 53 10.12 7.02 -3.32
CA GLU A 53 11.48 6.47 -3.39
C GLU A 53 11.76 5.72 -4.71
N GLY A 54 10.73 5.19 -5.33
CA GLY A 54 10.85 4.47 -6.60
C GLY A 54 10.74 5.40 -7.80
N VAL A 55 9.56 6.00 -7.98
CA VAL A 55 9.26 6.77 -9.21
C VAL A 55 9.94 8.13 -9.20
N LEU A 56 9.76 8.93 -8.13
CA LEU A 56 10.28 10.30 -8.11
C LEU A 56 11.82 10.36 -8.02
N HIS A 57 12.45 9.32 -7.49
CA HIS A 57 13.92 9.18 -7.52
C HIS A 57 14.45 8.40 -8.73
N GLY A 58 13.61 8.11 -9.72
CA GLY A 58 14.01 7.48 -10.97
C GLY A 58 14.48 6.02 -10.88
N ARG A 59 14.20 5.33 -9.78
CA ARG A 59 14.53 3.91 -9.58
C ARG A 59 13.55 2.98 -10.27
N LEU A 60 12.30 3.44 -10.45
CA LEU A 60 11.22 2.73 -11.16
C LEU A 60 10.59 3.64 -12.19
N THR A 61 10.24 3.09 -13.35
CA THR A 61 9.31 3.78 -14.25
C THR A 61 7.89 3.76 -13.67
N LEU A 62 7.06 4.72 -14.04
CA LEU A 62 5.66 4.75 -13.60
C LEU A 62 4.89 3.48 -14.00
N PRO A 63 5.01 2.94 -15.24
CA PRO A 63 4.38 1.66 -15.59
C PRO A 63 4.86 0.51 -14.70
N ARG A 64 6.15 0.45 -14.37
CA ARG A 64 6.68 -0.61 -13.50
C ARG A 64 6.18 -0.48 -12.06
N PHE A 65 6.08 0.74 -11.54
CA PHE A 65 5.44 0.98 -10.25
C PHE A 65 4.00 0.44 -10.23
N VAL A 66 3.18 0.77 -11.24
CA VAL A 66 1.80 0.27 -11.35
C VAL A 66 1.77 -1.26 -11.45
N ASP A 67 2.68 -1.85 -12.22
CA ASP A 67 2.77 -3.29 -12.35
C ASP A 67 3.02 -3.98 -11.00
N VAL A 68 4.01 -3.57 -10.23
CA VAL A 68 4.37 -4.24 -8.96
C VAL A 68 3.37 -4.03 -7.82
N VAL A 69 2.55 -2.97 -7.86
CA VAL A 69 1.57 -2.67 -6.80
C VAL A 69 0.14 -3.04 -7.16
N SER A 70 -0.17 -3.30 -8.44
CA SER A 70 -1.54 -3.50 -8.92
C SER A 70 -1.66 -4.61 -9.94
N THR A 71 -1.04 -4.50 -11.13
CA THR A 71 -1.25 -5.42 -12.25
C THR A 71 -0.72 -6.83 -11.95
N SER A 72 0.53 -6.95 -11.52
CA SER A 72 1.14 -8.24 -11.16
C SER A 72 0.46 -8.90 -9.96
N PRO A 73 0.15 -8.19 -8.84
CA PRO A 73 -0.67 -8.76 -7.77
C PRO A 73 -2.01 -9.30 -8.25
N ALA A 74 -2.75 -8.55 -9.06
CA ALA A 74 -4.05 -8.98 -9.57
C ALA A 74 -3.93 -10.24 -10.43
N ARG A 75 -2.93 -10.31 -11.31
CA ARG A 75 -2.64 -11.47 -12.15
C ARG A 75 -2.28 -12.71 -11.31
N ILE A 76 -1.36 -12.57 -10.35
CA ILE A 76 -0.91 -13.67 -9.49
C ILE A 76 -2.05 -14.22 -8.63
N MET A 77 -2.94 -13.33 -8.18
CA MET A 77 -4.08 -13.70 -7.36
C MET A 77 -5.30 -14.16 -8.18
N GLY A 78 -5.22 -14.18 -9.53
CA GLY A 78 -6.30 -14.61 -10.39
C GLY A 78 -7.52 -13.66 -10.38
N LEU A 79 -7.29 -12.35 -10.22
CA LEU A 79 -8.35 -11.33 -10.16
C LEU A 79 -8.57 -10.73 -11.54
N ALA A 80 -9.35 -11.40 -12.39
CA ALA A 80 -9.49 -11.08 -13.81
C ALA A 80 -10.05 -9.68 -14.09
N SER A 81 -10.85 -9.08 -13.21
CA SER A 81 -11.41 -7.74 -13.36
C SER A 81 -10.59 -6.62 -12.73
N LYS A 82 -9.42 -6.92 -12.14
CA LYS A 82 -8.61 -5.98 -11.36
C LYS A 82 -7.26 -5.68 -12.00
N GLY A 83 -6.58 -4.64 -11.51
CA GLY A 83 -5.19 -4.36 -11.83
C GLY A 83 -4.95 -3.68 -13.17
N ARG A 84 -5.99 -3.18 -13.85
CA ARG A 84 -5.91 -2.50 -15.14
C ARG A 84 -7.00 -1.45 -15.30
N LEU A 85 -6.74 -0.46 -16.16
CA LEU A 85 -7.69 0.59 -16.54
C LEU A 85 -8.07 0.37 -18.02
N GLU A 86 -9.13 -0.39 -18.24
CA GLU A 86 -9.67 -0.65 -19.60
C GLU A 86 -11.17 -0.96 -19.52
N PRO A 87 -11.93 -0.80 -20.61
CA PRO A 87 -13.33 -1.19 -20.67
C PRO A 87 -13.52 -2.66 -20.28
N GLY A 88 -14.47 -2.93 -19.38
CA GLY A 88 -14.74 -4.27 -18.85
C GLY A 88 -13.99 -4.62 -17.56
N ALA A 89 -13.02 -3.83 -17.13
CA ALA A 89 -12.42 -3.96 -15.79
C ALA A 89 -13.25 -3.20 -14.75
N ASP A 90 -13.07 -3.57 -13.48
CA ASP A 90 -13.66 -2.80 -12.37
C ASP A 90 -13.01 -1.40 -12.30
N ALA A 91 -13.84 -0.39 -12.09
CA ALA A 91 -13.38 0.98 -11.95
C ALA A 91 -12.76 1.23 -10.57
N ASP A 92 -11.69 0.49 -10.26
CA ASP A 92 -10.84 0.69 -9.08
C ASP A 92 -9.72 1.66 -9.46
N ILE A 93 -9.86 2.92 -9.08
CA ILE A 93 -9.00 4.01 -9.56
C ILE A 93 -8.37 4.73 -8.39
N VAL A 94 -7.07 4.95 -8.47
CA VAL A 94 -6.31 5.76 -7.50
C VAL A 94 -5.72 6.95 -8.23
N VAL A 95 -6.01 8.16 -7.74
CA VAL A 95 -5.37 9.40 -8.19
C VAL A 95 -4.32 9.81 -7.17
N ILE A 96 -3.07 9.82 -7.61
CA ILE A 96 -1.91 10.21 -6.80
C ILE A 96 -1.52 11.65 -7.15
N ASP A 97 -1.26 12.46 -6.12
CA ASP A 97 -0.71 13.80 -6.26
C ASP A 97 0.83 13.72 -6.06
N PRO A 98 1.64 13.86 -7.13
CA PRO A 98 3.09 13.76 -7.04
C PRO A 98 3.75 14.89 -6.24
N THR A 99 3.03 15.98 -6.01
CA THR A 99 3.54 17.17 -5.28
C THR A 99 3.20 17.14 -3.80
N ASP A 100 2.24 16.29 -3.38
CA ASP A 100 1.79 16.19 -2.00
C ASP A 100 2.84 15.49 -1.13
N GLY A 101 3.72 16.27 -0.51
CA GLY A 101 4.75 15.79 0.40
C GLY A 101 4.29 15.81 1.85
N ARG A 102 4.35 14.66 2.53
CA ARG A 102 3.96 14.55 3.94
C ARG A 102 4.97 13.79 4.76
N LEU A 103 5.14 14.24 5.99
CA LEU A 103 5.88 13.54 7.01
C LEU A 103 5.05 12.36 7.51
N ILE A 104 5.62 11.15 7.44
CA ILE A 104 5.03 9.96 8.07
C ILE A 104 5.10 10.15 9.58
N LYS A 105 3.95 10.25 10.22
CA LYS A 105 3.80 10.29 11.67
C LYS A 105 2.66 9.37 12.08
N THR A 106 2.88 8.56 13.09
CA THR A 106 1.88 7.64 13.66
C THR A 106 0.52 8.29 13.83
N ARG A 107 0.47 9.48 14.39
CA ARG A 107 -0.78 10.23 14.63
C ARG A 107 -1.54 10.66 13.37
N ASN A 108 -0.89 10.62 12.21
CA ASN A 108 -1.48 11.02 10.92
C ASN A 108 -1.93 9.81 10.10
N LEU A 109 -1.63 8.59 10.55
CA LEU A 109 -2.02 7.34 9.91
C LEU A 109 -3.33 6.81 10.50
N HIS A 110 -4.12 6.12 9.70
CA HIS A 110 -5.40 5.55 10.12
C HIS A 110 -5.25 4.16 10.76
N GLN A 111 -4.08 3.55 10.62
CA GLN A 111 -3.76 2.29 11.27
C GLN A 111 -3.62 2.47 12.79
N LYS A 112 -4.03 1.46 13.56
CA LYS A 112 -3.94 1.51 15.04
C LYS A 112 -2.58 1.10 15.59
N ALA A 113 -1.68 0.58 14.76
CA ALA A 113 -0.31 0.27 15.17
C ALA A 113 0.50 1.56 15.34
N ASP A 114 1.27 1.64 16.42
CA ASP A 114 1.97 2.84 16.88
C ASP A 114 3.48 2.85 16.58
N CYS A 115 3.96 1.91 15.77
CA CYS A 115 5.38 1.76 15.45
C CYS A 115 5.64 1.61 13.95
N PRO A 116 5.24 2.57 13.11
CA PRO A 116 5.54 2.51 11.69
C PRO A 116 7.06 2.59 11.46
N PRO A 117 7.63 1.71 10.61
CA PRO A 117 9.08 1.66 10.42
C PRO A 117 9.66 2.91 9.73
N TYR A 118 8.80 3.73 9.14
CA TYR A 118 9.19 4.93 8.38
C TYR A 118 8.82 6.24 9.09
N GLU A 119 8.59 6.20 10.41
CA GLU A 119 8.32 7.40 11.21
C GLU A 119 9.39 8.46 10.97
N GLY A 120 8.97 9.69 10.66
CA GLY A 120 9.88 10.80 10.40
C GLY A 120 10.34 10.97 8.95
N MET A 121 10.06 10.03 8.04
CA MET A 121 10.35 10.20 6.62
C MET A 121 9.33 11.14 5.96
N VAL A 122 9.81 12.01 5.07
CA VAL A 122 8.96 12.80 4.18
C VAL A 122 8.83 12.05 2.87
N VAL A 123 7.60 11.69 2.48
CA VAL A 123 7.30 11.03 1.22
C VAL A 123 6.24 11.79 0.43
N ARG A 124 6.31 11.69 -0.89
CA ARG A 124 5.38 12.29 -1.84
C ARG A 124 4.51 11.22 -2.51
N GLY A 125 3.43 11.65 -3.16
CA GLY A 125 2.59 10.73 -3.92
C GLY A 125 1.55 10.03 -3.06
N TRP A 126 0.95 10.75 -2.13
CA TRP A 126 -0.18 10.24 -1.37
C TRP A 126 -1.44 10.17 -2.24
N PRO A 127 -2.27 9.10 -2.09
CA PRO A 127 -3.56 9.03 -2.74
C PRO A 127 -4.44 10.23 -2.38
N ARG A 128 -4.91 10.95 -3.39
CA ARG A 128 -5.82 12.10 -3.23
C ARG A 128 -7.28 11.69 -3.38
N HIS A 129 -7.52 10.79 -4.33
CA HIS A 129 -8.85 10.22 -4.56
C HIS A 129 -8.69 8.72 -4.80
N VAL A 130 -9.64 7.94 -4.29
CA VAL A 130 -9.71 6.50 -4.53
C VAL A 130 -11.16 6.10 -4.79
N TRP A 131 -11.38 5.39 -5.87
CA TRP A 131 -12.66 4.78 -6.22
C TRP A 131 -12.56 3.26 -6.15
N LEU A 132 -13.59 2.63 -5.67
CA LEU A 132 -13.78 1.20 -5.64
C LEU A 132 -15.02 0.86 -6.48
N ARG A 133 -14.84 0.23 -7.63
CA ARG A 133 -15.90 -0.06 -8.61
C ARG A 133 -16.74 1.19 -8.99
N GLY A 134 -16.06 2.31 -9.20
CA GLY A 134 -16.69 3.58 -9.55
C GLY A 134 -17.24 4.40 -8.38
N GLU A 135 -17.32 3.84 -7.17
CA GLU A 135 -17.79 4.54 -5.98
C GLU A 135 -16.61 5.14 -5.20
N PRO A 136 -16.65 6.42 -4.81
CA PRO A 136 -15.56 7.03 -4.06
C PRO A 136 -15.46 6.46 -2.65
N ILE A 137 -14.25 6.05 -2.25
CA ILE A 137 -13.93 5.63 -0.88
C ILE A 137 -12.98 6.60 -0.20
N ILE A 138 -12.22 7.38 -0.99
CA ILE A 138 -11.47 8.55 -0.54
C ILE A 138 -11.72 9.67 -1.55
N PHE A 139 -12.15 10.83 -1.09
CA PHE A 139 -12.33 12.01 -1.91
C PHE A 139 -11.68 13.24 -1.25
N GLY A 140 -10.81 13.91 -1.97
CA GLY A 140 -10.04 15.03 -1.41
C GLY A 140 -9.22 14.64 -0.18
N ARG A 141 -8.74 13.39 -0.11
CA ARG A 141 -7.98 12.80 1.02
C ARG A 141 -8.83 12.46 2.26
N GLN A 142 -10.12 12.63 2.19
CA GLN A 142 -11.02 12.30 3.29
C GLN A 142 -11.73 10.97 2.99
N PRO A 143 -11.89 10.09 3.98
CA PRO A 143 -12.73 8.92 3.84
C PRO A 143 -14.14 9.33 3.45
N SER A 144 -14.68 8.71 2.40
CA SER A 144 -16.03 8.94 1.88
C SER A 144 -16.81 7.63 1.67
N GLY A 145 -16.16 6.49 1.86
CA GLY A 145 -16.78 5.18 1.79
C GLY A 145 -17.72 4.90 2.99
N TYR A 146 -18.57 3.90 2.83
CA TYR A 146 -19.52 3.46 3.85
C TYR A 146 -19.32 1.99 4.23
N ALA A 147 -19.79 1.61 5.39
CA ALA A 147 -19.70 0.23 5.89
C ALA A 147 -20.46 -0.74 4.96
N GLY A 148 -19.86 -1.89 4.64
CA GLY A 148 -20.47 -2.88 3.75
C GLY A 148 -20.24 -2.64 2.26
N GLN A 149 -19.52 -1.62 1.85
CA GLN A 149 -19.18 -1.35 0.44
C GLN A 149 -18.26 -2.43 -0.17
N GLY A 150 -17.48 -3.13 0.66
CA GLY A 150 -16.62 -4.23 0.22
C GLY A 150 -17.44 -5.42 -0.30
N ARG A 151 -16.90 -6.14 -1.31
CA ARG A 151 -17.48 -7.37 -1.84
C ARG A 151 -16.40 -8.42 -1.98
N PHE A 152 -16.76 -9.66 -1.77
CA PHE A 152 -15.88 -10.78 -2.13
C PHE A 152 -15.66 -10.80 -3.65
N VAL A 153 -14.41 -10.93 -4.07
CA VAL A 153 -14.03 -11.08 -5.47
C VAL A 153 -13.52 -12.50 -5.65
N PRO A 154 -14.23 -13.37 -6.39
CA PRO A 154 -13.74 -14.71 -6.70
C PRO A 154 -12.50 -14.60 -7.59
N ARG A 155 -11.55 -15.47 -7.35
CA ARG A 155 -10.39 -15.63 -8.24
C ARG A 155 -10.62 -16.77 -9.22
N THR A 156 -10.11 -16.61 -10.42
CA THR A 156 -10.00 -17.65 -11.43
C THR A 156 -8.54 -18.07 -11.51
N LEU A 157 -8.27 -19.36 -11.33
CA LEU A 157 -6.94 -19.96 -11.50
C LEU A 157 -6.75 -20.39 -12.95
#